data_1af93a743a4c06451c2f84f85b1eb920
#
_entry.id   1af93a743a4c06451c2f84f85b1eb920
#
_cell.length_a   1.000
_cell.length_b   1.000
_cell.length_c   1.000
_cell.angle_alpha   90.00
_cell.angle_beta   90.00
_cell.angle_gamma   90.00
#
_symmetry.space_group_name_H-M   'P 1'
#
loop_
_entity.id
_entity.type
_entity.pdbx_description
1 polymer ?
#
loop_
_entity_poly.entity_id
_entity_poly.type
_entity_poly.pdbx_seq_one_letter_code
_entity_poly.pdbx_strand_id
1 'polypeptide(L)'
;MAVKNNLKLVFSYFGLNIKKEWQYKQSFFMQIFMMILNDLFFIIQWLIIFGLVNNIGGYGFKEVMLLWAIAAGGFGFSHAFFGGAWNIKNLVYEGRLDVFLTQPKNVLINVCCSSTEIAAIGDMIYPFVVLAIIGAPWWWYLLVIPVSILSGLIYVSVYVCFISLSFYMKNGDAVARSIEGTMNKIGNYPPHIFSNTVKWILLTIIPAFFYTFLPAQFLFLTPNLWWILVVVAVTALWVALAFFAFHKGLKKYNSGSLMGGRL
;
A
#
# COMPACT_ATOMS: atom_id res chain seq x y z
N MET A 1 1.09 24.87 9.32
CA MET A 1 2.54 24.58 9.50
C MET A 1 2.83 23.08 9.65
N ALA A 2 2.11 22.31 10.49
CA ALA A 2 2.39 20.88 10.73
C ALA A 2 2.35 20.00 9.46
N VAL A 3 1.34 20.15 8.60
CA VAL A 3 1.21 19.33 7.36
C VAL A 3 2.37 19.60 6.40
N LYS A 4 2.76 20.86 6.17
CA LYS A 4 3.89 21.22 5.31
C LYS A 4 5.21 20.62 5.82
N ASN A 5 5.40 20.57 7.13
CA ASN A 5 6.58 19.95 7.74
C ASN A 5 6.59 18.42 7.57
N ASN A 6 5.43 17.76 7.64
CA ASN A 6 5.32 16.32 7.45
C ASN A 6 5.55 15.92 5.98
N LEU A 7 5.00 16.67 5.01
CA LEU A 7 5.29 16.43 3.59
C LEU A 7 6.79 16.62 3.27
N LYS A 8 7.40 17.69 3.78
CA LYS A 8 8.85 17.89 3.64
C LYS A 8 9.64 16.73 4.24
N LEU A 9 9.19 16.18 5.38
CA LEU A 9 9.80 15.01 6.02
C LEU A 9 9.75 13.78 5.10
N VAL A 10 8.58 13.45 4.54
CA VAL A 10 8.38 12.30 3.64
C VAL A 10 9.34 12.39 2.44
N PHE A 11 9.35 13.51 1.73
CA PHE A 11 10.23 13.68 0.56
C PHE A 11 11.71 13.71 0.94
N SER A 12 12.07 14.26 2.11
CA SER A 12 13.46 14.25 2.57
C SER A 12 13.94 12.83 2.88
N TYR A 13 13.14 12.02 3.55
CA TYR A 13 13.45 10.60 3.80
C TYR A 13 13.55 9.82 2.51
N PHE A 14 12.58 9.97 1.60
CA PHE A 14 12.64 9.31 0.32
C PHE A 14 13.94 9.61 -0.43
N GLY A 15 14.31 10.90 -0.52
CA GLY A 15 15.56 11.30 -1.17
C GLY A 15 16.82 10.76 -0.47
N LEU A 16 16.83 10.70 0.88
CA LEU A 16 17.93 10.12 1.63
C LEU A 16 18.03 8.60 1.43
N ASN A 17 16.91 7.90 1.47
CA ASN A 17 16.86 6.45 1.26
C ASN A 17 17.32 6.10 -0.16
N ILE A 18 16.86 6.83 -1.19
CA ILE A 18 17.33 6.65 -2.56
C ILE A 18 18.85 6.87 -2.65
N LYS A 19 19.39 7.94 -2.03
CA LYS A 19 20.84 8.19 -2.04
C LYS A 19 21.62 7.07 -1.37
N LYS A 20 21.11 6.50 -0.30
CA LYS A 20 21.70 5.35 0.39
C LYS A 20 21.80 4.13 -0.51
N GLU A 21 20.67 3.75 -1.14
CA GLU A 21 20.60 2.58 -2.01
C GLU A 21 21.37 2.80 -3.34
N TRP A 22 21.46 4.06 -3.81
CA TRP A 22 22.23 4.42 -5.01
C TRP A 22 23.73 4.13 -4.90
N GLN A 23 24.26 3.96 -3.68
CA GLN A 23 25.66 3.55 -3.47
C GLN A 23 25.92 2.16 -4.07
N TYR A 24 24.90 1.31 -4.14
CA TYR A 24 24.94 -0.03 -4.71
C TYR A 24 24.18 -0.07 -6.05
N LYS A 25 24.65 0.68 -7.03
CA LYS A 25 23.95 0.88 -8.33
C LYS A 25 23.47 -0.40 -8.98
N GLN A 26 24.29 -1.45 -9.00
CA GLN A 26 23.93 -2.72 -9.62
C GLN A 26 22.71 -3.35 -8.91
N SER A 27 22.71 -3.40 -7.60
CA SER A 27 21.58 -3.89 -6.80
C SER A 27 20.34 -3.02 -6.99
N PHE A 28 20.51 -1.69 -7.02
CA PHE A 28 19.43 -0.73 -7.22
C PHE A 28 18.69 -0.98 -8.55
N PHE A 29 19.41 -1.02 -9.66
CA PHE A 29 18.79 -1.27 -10.96
C PHE A 29 18.25 -2.70 -11.09
N MET A 30 18.93 -3.70 -10.50
CA MET A 30 18.47 -5.07 -10.54
C MET A 30 17.13 -5.25 -9.83
N GLN A 31 16.92 -4.64 -8.67
CA GLN A 31 15.66 -4.70 -7.93
C GLN A 31 14.51 -4.12 -8.75
N ILE A 32 14.68 -2.93 -9.35
CA ILE A 32 13.66 -2.32 -10.22
C ILE A 32 13.38 -3.19 -11.44
N PHE A 33 14.43 -3.67 -12.10
CA PHE A 33 14.31 -4.52 -13.28
C PHE A 33 13.56 -5.82 -12.99
N MET A 34 13.90 -6.50 -11.89
CA MET A 34 13.24 -7.74 -11.49
C MET A 34 11.77 -7.51 -11.14
N MET A 35 11.43 -6.35 -10.57
CA MET A 35 10.04 -6.01 -10.28
C MET A 35 9.25 -5.74 -11.57
N ILE A 36 9.81 -4.96 -12.49
CA ILE A 36 9.19 -4.76 -13.82
C ILE A 36 9.01 -6.10 -14.55
N LEU A 37 9.98 -7.00 -14.45
CA LEU A 37 9.88 -8.34 -15.05
C LEU A 37 8.76 -9.15 -14.40
N ASN A 38 8.64 -9.11 -13.07
CA ASN A 38 7.54 -9.72 -12.34
C ASN A 38 6.17 -9.20 -12.81
N ASP A 39 6.04 -7.90 -12.97
CA ASP A 39 4.82 -7.24 -13.42
C ASP A 39 4.46 -7.63 -14.88
N LEU A 40 5.46 -7.77 -15.74
CA LEU A 40 5.26 -8.27 -17.10
C LEU A 40 4.73 -9.71 -17.11
N PHE A 41 5.20 -10.57 -16.20
CA PHE A 41 4.64 -11.93 -16.06
C PHE A 41 3.17 -11.90 -15.67
N PHE A 42 2.72 -10.98 -14.82
CA PHE A 42 1.30 -10.82 -14.53
C PHE A 42 0.49 -10.39 -15.77
N ILE A 43 1.02 -9.50 -16.59
CA ILE A 43 0.36 -9.13 -17.86
C ILE A 43 0.23 -10.36 -18.77
N ILE A 44 1.31 -11.11 -18.95
CA ILE A 44 1.31 -12.34 -19.77
C ILE A 44 0.31 -13.36 -19.21
N GLN A 45 0.30 -13.57 -17.90
CA GLN A 45 -0.67 -14.47 -17.24
C GLN A 45 -2.11 -14.07 -17.59
N TRP A 46 -2.45 -12.78 -17.49
CA TRP A 46 -3.80 -12.32 -17.81
C TRP A 46 -4.12 -12.39 -19.31
N LEU A 47 -3.15 -12.15 -20.19
CA LEU A 47 -3.33 -12.37 -21.62
C LEU A 47 -3.67 -13.83 -21.93
N ILE A 48 -2.99 -14.78 -21.29
CA ILE A 48 -3.29 -16.23 -21.46
C ILE A 48 -4.70 -16.54 -20.93
N ILE A 49 -5.06 -16.06 -19.74
CA ILE A 49 -6.38 -16.30 -19.15
C ILE A 49 -7.48 -15.74 -20.06
N PHE A 50 -7.37 -14.51 -20.53
CA PHE A 50 -8.36 -13.90 -21.43
C PHE A 50 -8.31 -14.42 -22.86
N GLY A 51 -7.28 -15.16 -23.24
CA GLY A 51 -7.25 -15.99 -24.43
C GLY A 51 -8.15 -17.24 -24.34
N LEU A 52 -8.46 -17.68 -23.09
CA LEU A 52 -9.30 -18.86 -22.82
C LEU A 52 -10.73 -18.47 -22.44
N VAL A 53 -10.95 -17.29 -21.83
CA VAL A 53 -12.26 -16.81 -21.37
C VAL A 53 -12.48 -15.36 -21.82
N ASN A 54 -13.71 -15.01 -22.22
CA ASN A 54 -14.01 -13.66 -22.71
C ASN A 54 -14.19 -12.64 -21.57
N ASN A 55 -14.63 -13.07 -20.39
CA ASN A 55 -14.85 -12.20 -19.24
C ASN A 55 -14.76 -12.99 -17.93
N ILE A 56 -14.51 -12.26 -16.84
CA ILE A 56 -14.47 -12.78 -15.47
C ILE A 56 -15.40 -11.92 -14.61
N GLY A 57 -16.54 -12.49 -14.19
CA GLY A 57 -17.52 -11.76 -13.41
C GLY A 57 -18.11 -10.53 -14.12
N GLY A 58 -18.17 -10.55 -15.47
CA GLY A 58 -18.64 -9.43 -16.28
C GLY A 58 -17.56 -8.41 -16.67
N TYR A 59 -16.31 -8.62 -16.26
CA TYR A 59 -15.16 -7.76 -16.56
C TYR A 59 -14.26 -8.38 -17.62
N GLY A 60 -13.94 -7.63 -18.65
CA GLY A 60 -12.99 -8.01 -19.69
C GLY A 60 -11.53 -7.73 -19.29
N PHE A 61 -10.63 -7.97 -20.25
CA PHE A 61 -9.19 -7.78 -20.04
C PHE A 61 -8.83 -6.36 -19.59
N LYS A 62 -9.41 -5.33 -20.24
CA LYS A 62 -9.08 -3.92 -19.95
C LYS A 62 -9.46 -3.53 -18.51
N GLU A 63 -10.63 -3.95 -18.06
CA GLU A 63 -11.13 -3.64 -16.72
C GLU A 63 -10.29 -4.34 -15.65
N VAL A 64 -9.96 -5.62 -15.85
CA VAL A 64 -9.12 -6.38 -14.91
C VAL A 64 -7.71 -5.82 -14.87
N MET A 65 -7.12 -5.49 -16.01
CA MET A 65 -5.79 -4.86 -16.05
C MET A 65 -5.77 -3.51 -15.35
N LEU A 66 -6.85 -2.73 -15.43
CA LEU A 66 -6.96 -1.47 -14.70
C LEU A 66 -6.99 -1.68 -13.17
N LEU A 67 -7.69 -2.72 -12.67
CA LEU A 67 -7.65 -3.08 -11.25
C LEU A 67 -6.22 -3.35 -10.79
N TRP A 68 -5.48 -4.16 -11.56
CA TRP A 68 -4.09 -4.49 -11.28
C TRP A 68 -3.17 -3.26 -11.35
N ALA A 69 -3.39 -2.38 -12.32
CA ALA A 69 -2.63 -1.14 -12.42
C ALA A 69 -2.78 -0.26 -11.18
N ILE A 70 -4.01 -0.07 -10.68
CA ILE A 70 -4.27 0.72 -9.48
C ILE A 70 -3.68 0.02 -8.24
N ALA A 71 -3.82 -1.31 -8.15
CA ALA A 71 -3.25 -2.08 -7.05
C ALA A 71 -1.73 -1.96 -6.98
N ALA A 72 -1.04 -2.19 -8.10
CA ALA A 72 0.42 -2.07 -8.17
C ALA A 72 0.88 -0.63 -7.90
N GLY A 73 0.22 0.38 -8.49
CA GLY A 73 0.53 1.78 -8.21
C GLY A 73 0.38 2.15 -6.73
N GLY A 74 -0.67 1.68 -6.07
CA GLY A 74 -0.89 1.87 -4.63
C GLY A 74 0.12 1.11 -3.77
N PHE A 75 0.40 -0.14 -4.10
CA PHE A 75 1.44 -0.94 -3.46
C PHE A 75 2.81 -0.27 -3.61
N GLY A 76 3.18 0.08 -4.84
CA GLY A 76 4.44 0.76 -5.14
C GLY A 76 4.60 2.06 -4.37
N PHE A 77 3.56 2.92 -4.36
CA PHE A 77 3.58 4.15 -3.58
C PHE A 77 3.78 3.89 -2.08
N SER A 78 3.05 2.92 -1.50
CA SER A 78 3.14 2.62 -0.07
C SER A 78 4.52 2.12 0.35
N HIS A 79 5.13 1.21 -0.42
CA HIS A 79 6.44 0.63 -0.12
C HIS A 79 7.60 1.58 -0.45
N ALA A 80 7.48 2.40 -1.48
CA ALA A 80 8.49 3.39 -1.82
C ALA A 80 8.58 4.52 -0.79
N PHE A 81 7.44 5.06 -0.33
CA PHE A 81 7.44 6.21 0.57
C PHE A 81 7.31 5.83 2.05
N PHE A 82 6.72 4.68 2.37
CA PHE A 82 6.39 4.26 3.74
C PHE A 82 6.88 2.85 4.08
N GLY A 83 7.91 2.35 3.41
CA GLY A 83 8.48 1.02 3.60
C GLY A 83 8.88 0.70 5.04
N GLY A 84 9.17 1.72 5.85
CA GLY A 84 9.45 1.56 7.28
C GLY A 84 8.28 1.02 8.10
N ALA A 85 7.04 1.09 7.59
CA ALA A 85 5.87 0.51 8.25
C ALA A 85 6.03 -1.01 8.45
N TRP A 86 6.64 -1.71 7.50
CA TRP A 86 6.87 -3.17 7.56
C TRP A 86 7.94 -3.57 8.59
N ASN A 87 8.72 -2.60 9.08
CA ASN A 87 9.72 -2.82 10.12
C ASN A 87 9.23 -2.50 11.54
N ILE A 88 7.99 -2.02 11.72
CA ILE A 88 7.44 -1.63 13.04
C ILE A 88 7.57 -2.76 14.05
N LYS A 89 7.27 -4.01 13.67
CA LYS A 89 7.42 -5.16 14.56
C LYS A 89 8.82 -5.25 15.16
N ASN A 90 9.85 -5.21 14.32
CA ASN A 90 11.25 -5.35 14.76
C ASN A 90 11.65 -4.18 15.66
N LEU A 91 11.24 -2.95 15.31
CA LEU A 91 11.48 -1.77 16.13
C LEU A 91 10.86 -1.89 17.52
N VAL A 92 9.64 -2.46 17.61
CA VAL A 92 8.95 -2.68 18.88
C VAL A 92 9.63 -3.78 19.70
N TYR A 93 9.96 -4.92 19.09
CA TYR A 93 10.51 -6.08 19.81
C TYR A 93 11.97 -5.91 20.21
N GLU A 94 12.75 -5.21 19.40
CA GLU A 94 14.17 -4.95 19.67
C GLU A 94 14.41 -3.69 20.52
N GLY A 95 13.34 -2.99 20.95
CA GLY A 95 13.47 -1.75 21.72
C GLY A 95 14.05 -0.57 20.94
N ARG A 96 14.13 -0.65 19.61
CA ARG A 96 14.74 0.38 18.77
C ARG A 96 13.79 1.53 18.41
N LEU A 97 12.55 1.47 18.87
CA LEU A 97 11.58 2.55 18.65
C LEU A 97 11.98 3.84 19.38
N ASP A 98 12.80 3.73 20.46
CA ASP A 98 13.29 4.86 21.24
C ASP A 98 14.02 5.91 20.40
N VAL A 99 14.73 5.49 19.37
CA VAL A 99 15.42 6.41 18.43
C VAL A 99 14.45 7.39 17.76
N PHE A 100 13.21 6.95 17.52
CA PHE A 100 12.17 7.80 16.91
C PHE A 100 11.41 8.62 17.94
N LEU A 101 11.35 8.16 19.20
CA LEU A 101 10.68 8.87 20.29
C LEU A 101 11.45 10.13 20.74
N THR A 102 12.77 10.12 20.60
CA THR A 102 13.62 11.28 20.95
C THR A 102 13.60 12.39 19.91
N GLN A 103 13.02 12.16 18.73
CA GLN A 103 13.02 13.13 17.64
C GLN A 103 11.80 14.06 17.72
N PRO A 104 11.95 15.37 17.41
CA PRO A 104 10.86 16.34 17.47
C PRO A 104 9.92 16.23 16.24
N LYS A 105 9.52 15.05 15.88
CA LYS A 105 8.68 14.72 14.72
C LYS A 105 7.59 13.74 15.13
N ASN A 106 6.54 13.63 14.29
CA ASN A 106 5.53 12.60 14.54
C ASN A 106 6.17 11.21 14.39
N VAL A 107 6.10 10.40 15.46
CA VAL A 107 6.77 9.10 15.55
C VAL A 107 6.31 8.15 14.43
N LEU A 108 4.99 8.06 14.18
CA LEU A 108 4.47 7.16 13.14
C LEU A 108 4.99 7.54 11.75
N ILE A 109 4.89 8.81 11.37
CA ILE A 109 5.37 9.26 10.04
C ILE A 109 6.88 9.01 9.92
N ASN A 110 7.62 9.31 10.98
CA ASN A 110 9.07 9.14 11.02
C ASN A 110 9.47 7.66 10.85
N VAL A 111 8.79 6.75 11.54
CA VAL A 111 8.99 5.30 11.41
C VAL A 111 8.61 4.83 10.00
N CYS A 112 7.42 5.17 9.51
CA CYS A 112 6.98 4.73 8.19
C CYS A 112 7.90 5.19 7.05
N CYS A 113 8.45 6.40 7.14
CA CYS A 113 9.35 6.95 6.12
C CYS A 113 10.81 6.49 6.27
N SER A 114 11.17 5.78 7.34
CA SER A 114 12.58 5.45 7.67
C SER A 114 13.26 4.52 6.67
N SER A 115 12.51 3.79 5.87
CA SER A 115 13.04 2.96 4.78
C SER A 115 12.18 3.04 3.53
N THR A 116 12.81 2.76 2.39
CA THR A 116 12.20 2.72 1.05
C THR A 116 12.52 1.36 0.45
N GLU A 117 11.53 0.71 -0.11
CA GLU A 117 11.73 -0.50 -0.90
C GLU A 117 11.95 -0.12 -2.36
N ILE A 118 13.17 -0.36 -2.87
CA ILE A 118 13.57 0.12 -4.21
C ILE A 118 12.81 -0.60 -5.32
N ALA A 119 12.52 -1.89 -5.13
CA ALA A 119 11.72 -2.67 -6.08
C ALA A 119 10.34 -2.01 -6.36
N ALA A 120 9.74 -1.40 -5.34
CA ALA A 120 8.45 -0.73 -5.43
C ALA A 120 8.38 0.44 -6.44
N ILE A 121 9.53 0.94 -6.88
CA ILE A 121 9.60 1.90 -7.99
C ILE A 121 9.12 1.25 -9.30
N GLY A 122 9.38 -0.05 -9.49
CA GLY A 122 8.85 -0.82 -10.61
C GLY A 122 7.31 -0.82 -10.63
N ASP A 123 6.71 -1.12 -9.46
CA ASP A 123 5.25 -1.09 -9.30
C ASP A 123 4.63 0.29 -9.55
N MET A 124 5.35 1.37 -9.24
CA MET A 124 4.90 2.73 -9.57
C MET A 124 4.91 3.02 -11.08
N ILE A 125 5.73 2.33 -11.85
CA ILE A 125 5.80 2.46 -13.31
C ILE A 125 4.71 1.61 -13.98
N TYR A 126 4.37 0.47 -13.40
CA TYR A 126 3.44 -0.51 -13.95
C TYR A 126 2.08 0.06 -14.41
N PRO A 127 1.39 0.96 -13.66
CA PRO A 127 0.14 1.57 -14.11
C PRO A 127 0.25 2.24 -15.47
N PHE A 128 1.35 2.93 -15.74
CA PHE A 128 1.57 3.63 -17.02
C PHE A 128 1.77 2.65 -18.18
N VAL A 129 2.45 1.54 -17.93
CA VAL A 129 2.63 0.46 -18.90
C VAL A 129 1.28 -0.18 -19.22
N VAL A 130 0.48 -0.49 -18.21
CA VAL A 130 -0.86 -1.06 -18.40
C VAL A 130 -1.76 -0.10 -19.17
N LEU A 131 -1.80 1.18 -18.81
CA LEU A 131 -2.61 2.18 -19.52
C LEU A 131 -2.24 2.27 -21.00
N ALA A 132 -0.95 2.14 -21.33
CA ALA A 132 -0.50 2.08 -22.72
C ALA A 132 -0.99 0.81 -23.45
N ILE A 133 -0.91 -0.36 -22.80
CA ILE A 133 -1.35 -1.65 -23.38
C ILE A 133 -2.86 -1.67 -23.64
N ILE A 134 -3.68 -1.15 -22.73
CA ILE A 134 -5.14 -1.13 -22.90
C ILE A 134 -5.65 -0.01 -23.79
N GLY A 135 -4.74 0.86 -24.30
CA GLY A 135 -5.10 1.99 -25.15
C GLY A 135 -5.93 3.05 -24.41
N ALA A 136 -5.54 3.37 -23.18
CA ALA A 136 -6.27 4.30 -22.33
C ALA A 136 -6.20 5.76 -22.85
N PRO A 137 -7.23 6.59 -22.62
CA PRO A 137 -7.19 8.00 -22.99
C PRO A 137 -6.16 8.75 -22.14
N TRP A 138 -5.57 9.83 -22.70
CA TRP A 138 -4.46 10.56 -22.08
C TRP A 138 -4.75 11.06 -20.65
N TRP A 139 -5.99 11.42 -20.33
CA TRP A 139 -6.37 11.92 -19.00
C TRP A 139 -6.31 10.84 -17.90
N TRP A 140 -6.36 9.54 -18.27
CA TRP A 140 -6.17 8.45 -17.31
C TRP A 140 -4.76 8.44 -16.73
N TYR A 141 -3.75 8.83 -17.52
CA TYR A 141 -2.36 8.93 -17.08
C TYR A 141 -2.16 10.01 -16.00
N LEU A 142 -2.94 11.10 -16.06
CA LEU A 142 -2.93 12.11 -15.00
C LEU A 142 -3.72 11.66 -13.76
N LEU A 143 -4.83 10.97 -13.97
CA LEU A 143 -5.72 10.54 -12.89
C LEU A 143 -5.11 9.37 -12.08
N VAL A 144 -4.36 8.48 -12.71
CA VAL A 144 -3.77 7.31 -12.03
C VAL A 144 -2.79 7.71 -10.93
N ILE A 145 -2.12 8.85 -11.06
CA ILE A 145 -1.16 9.34 -10.05
C ILE A 145 -1.86 9.61 -8.70
N PRO A 146 -2.85 10.53 -8.59
CA PRO A 146 -3.52 10.77 -7.32
C PRO A 146 -4.30 9.54 -6.83
N VAL A 147 -4.83 8.70 -7.71
CA VAL A 147 -5.52 7.47 -7.34
C VAL A 147 -4.53 6.48 -6.70
N SER A 148 -3.35 6.29 -7.28
CA SER A 148 -2.30 5.44 -6.69
C SER A 148 -1.83 5.96 -5.32
N ILE A 149 -1.74 7.28 -5.15
CA ILE A 149 -1.43 7.90 -3.84
C ILE A 149 -2.51 7.56 -2.81
N LEU A 150 -3.79 7.76 -3.14
CA LEU A 150 -4.90 7.47 -2.22
C LEU A 150 -4.97 5.97 -1.91
N SER A 151 -4.84 5.11 -2.92
CA SER A 151 -4.78 3.65 -2.76
C SER A 151 -3.63 3.22 -1.86
N GLY A 152 -2.44 3.75 -2.06
CA GLY A 152 -1.28 3.45 -1.23
C GLY A 152 -1.41 3.95 0.22
N LEU A 153 -2.04 5.11 0.43
CA LEU A 153 -2.35 5.61 1.78
C LEU A 153 -3.35 4.70 2.50
N ILE A 154 -4.39 4.20 1.82
CA ILE A 154 -5.30 3.19 2.40
C ILE A 154 -4.50 1.94 2.75
N TYR A 155 -3.70 1.43 1.81
CA TYR A 155 -2.93 0.21 1.95
C TYR A 155 -1.99 0.25 3.18
N VAL A 156 -1.12 1.26 3.28
CA VAL A 156 -0.21 1.40 4.42
C VAL A 156 -0.96 1.67 5.72
N SER A 157 -2.06 2.41 5.69
CA SER A 157 -2.84 2.71 6.90
C SER A 157 -3.50 1.46 7.47
N VAL A 158 -4.06 0.61 6.62
CA VAL A 158 -4.61 -0.70 7.03
C VAL A 158 -3.49 -1.55 7.64
N TYR A 159 -2.35 -1.66 6.97
CA TYR A 159 -1.21 -2.40 7.50
C TYR A 159 -0.77 -1.87 8.87
N VAL A 160 -0.63 -0.54 9.03
CA VAL A 160 -0.26 0.10 10.31
C VAL A 160 -1.29 -0.19 11.41
N CYS A 161 -2.59 -0.18 11.12
CA CYS A 161 -3.62 -0.54 12.10
C CYS A 161 -3.38 -1.94 12.67
N PHE A 162 -3.15 -2.93 11.80
CA PHE A 162 -3.00 -4.32 12.22
C PHE A 162 -1.61 -4.62 12.79
N ILE A 163 -0.53 -4.05 12.26
CA ILE A 163 0.82 -4.23 12.83
C ILE A 163 0.94 -3.58 14.21
N SER A 164 0.10 -2.59 14.53
CA SER A 164 0.03 -2.01 15.88
C SER A 164 -0.41 -3.00 16.95
N LEU A 165 -0.99 -4.16 16.58
CA LEU A 165 -1.24 -5.26 17.50
C LEU A 165 0.06 -5.83 18.09
N SER A 166 1.21 -5.64 17.42
CA SER A 166 2.52 -6.06 17.92
C SER A 166 2.93 -5.37 19.23
N PHE A 167 2.29 -4.25 19.60
CA PHE A 167 2.45 -3.64 20.93
C PHE A 167 1.76 -4.43 22.04
N TYR A 168 0.80 -5.29 21.71
CA TYR A 168 -0.02 -6.02 22.69
C TYR A 168 0.23 -7.51 22.68
N MET A 169 0.63 -8.09 21.55
CA MET A 169 0.80 -9.52 21.37
C MET A 169 2.04 -9.87 20.54
N LYS A 170 2.70 -10.97 20.88
CA LYS A 170 3.95 -11.43 20.22
C LYS A 170 3.78 -11.74 18.72
N ASN A 171 2.57 -12.17 18.29
CA ASN A 171 2.28 -12.54 16.91
C ASN A 171 1.39 -11.53 16.18
N GLY A 172 1.38 -10.24 16.61
CA GLY A 172 0.58 -9.20 15.98
C GLY A 172 0.93 -8.98 14.49
N ASP A 173 2.19 -9.24 14.13
CA ASP A 173 2.66 -9.18 12.75
C ASP A 173 2.08 -10.28 11.85
N ALA A 174 1.75 -11.46 12.39
CA ALA A 174 1.12 -12.52 11.60
C ALA A 174 -0.28 -12.09 11.14
N VAL A 175 -1.02 -11.37 12.00
CA VAL A 175 -2.33 -10.80 11.64
C VAL A 175 -2.16 -9.75 10.54
N ALA A 176 -1.22 -8.82 10.70
CA ALA A 176 -0.96 -7.76 9.71
C ALA A 176 -0.60 -8.35 8.34
N ARG A 177 0.30 -9.34 8.29
CA ARG A 177 0.67 -10.04 7.04
C ARG A 177 -0.49 -10.82 6.42
N SER A 178 -1.36 -11.42 7.22
CA SER A 178 -2.55 -12.11 6.70
C SER A 178 -3.52 -11.14 6.05
N ILE A 179 -3.73 -9.97 6.65
CA ILE A 179 -4.58 -8.91 6.08
C ILE A 179 -3.96 -8.37 4.80
N GLU A 180 -2.67 -8.06 4.81
CA GLU A 180 -1.90 -7.63 3.64
C GLU A 180 -1.99 -8.65 2.50
N GLY A 181 -1.77 -9.93 2.79
CA GLY A 181 -1.91 -11.01 1.81
C GLY A 181 -3.33 -11.11 1.24
N THR A 182 -4.35 -10.82 2.06
CA THR A 182 -5.74 -10.76 1.60
C THR A 182 -5.97 -9.57 0.66
N MET A 183 -5.46 -8.39 1.00
CA MET A 183 -5.55 -7.21 0.13
C MET A 183 -4.88 -7.47 -1.22
N ASN A 184 -3.67 -8.03 -1.22
CA ASN A 184 -2.92 -8.30 -2.44
C ASN A 184 -3.53 -9.39 -3.33
N LYS A 185 -4.11 -10.44 -2.73
CA LYS A 185 -4.66 -11.57 -3.49
C LYS A 185 -6.11 -11.35 -3.90
N ILE A 186 -6.93 -10.79 -3.02
CA ILE A 186 -8.39 -10.71 -3.22
C ILE A 186 -8.79 -9.34 -3.76
N GLY A 187 -8.14 -8.26 -3.32
CA GLY A 187 -8.47 -6.89 -3.72
C GLY A 187 -8.35 -6.62 -5.23
N ASN A 188 -7.59 -7.45 -5.93
CA ASN A 188 -7.31 -7.29 -7.36
C ASN A 188 -8.33 -8.01 -8.27
N TYR A 189 -9.36 -8.61 -7.69
CA TYR A 189 -10.41 -9.30 -8.44
C TYR A 189 -11.74 -8.54 -8.38
N PRO A 190 -12.58 -8.66 -9.45
CA PRO A 190 -13.89 -8.05 -9.46
C PRO A 190 -14.78 -8.58 -8.31
N PRO A 191 -15.55 -7.72 -7.62
CA PRO A 191 -16.38 -8.14 -6.49
C PRO A 191 -17.42 -9.19 -6.81
N HIS A 192 -17.86 -9.26 -8.08
CA HIS A 192 -18.95 -10.14 -8.51
C HIS A 192 -18.64 -11.64 -8.35
N ILE A 193 -17.36 -12.02 -8.28
CA ILE A 193 -16.96 -13.42 -8.07
C ILE A 193 -17.07 -13.87 -6.61
N PHE A 194 -17.25 -12.93 -5.67
CA PHE A 194 -17.31 -13.24 -4.24
C PHE A 194 -18.75 -13.32 -3.72
N SER A 195 -18.96 -14.13 -2.67
CA SER A 195 -20.23 -14.16 -1.95
C SER A 195 -20.51 -12.82 -1.26
N ASN A 196 -21.78 -12.53 -0.95
CA ASN A 196 -22.15 -11.26 -0.31
C ASN A 196 -21.46 -11.06 1.04
N THR A 197 -21.27 -12.10 1.84
CA THR A 197 -20.55 -12.03 3.12
C THR A 197 -19.10 -11.57 2.91
N VAL A 198 -18.40 -12.17 1.94
CA VAL A 198 -17.01 -11.78 1.63
C VAL A 198 -16.94 -10.34 1.13
N LYS A 199 -17.90 -9.91 0.29
CA LYS A 199 -17.97 -8.50 -0.17
C LYS A 199 -18.07 -7.52 1.00
N TRP A 200 -18.92 -7.80 1.98
CA TRP A 200 -19.07 -6.94 3.16
C TRP A 200 -17.79 -6.88 3.99
N ILE A 201 -17.10 -8.00 4.18
CA ILE A 201 -15.80 -8.03 4.89
C ILE A 201 -14.77 -7.17 4.14
N LEU A 202 -14.70 -7.30 2.80
CA LEU A 202 -13.76 -6.57 1.94
C LEU A 202 -14.12 -5.09 1.73
N LEU A 203 -15.31 -4.68 2.15
CA LEU A 203 -15.72 -3.27 2.17
C LEU A 203 -15.50 -2.62 3.53
N THR A 204 -15.65 -3.37 4.63
CA THR A 204 -15.72 -2.80 5.98
C THR A 204 -14.48 -3.06 6.81
N ILE A 205 -14.11 -4.33 6.99
CA ILE A 205 -13.02 -4.75 7.89
C ILE A 205 -11.66 -4.64 7.17
N ILE A 206 -11.61 -5.10 5.93
CA ILE A 206 -10.43 -5.04 5.08
C ILE A 206 -10.82 -4.22 3.85
N PRO A 207 -10.54 -2.90 3.77
CA PRO A 207 -11.06 -2.03 2.73
C PRO A 207 -10.41 -2.28 1.35
N ALA A 208 -10.31 -3.57 0.97
CA ALA A 208 -9.66 -4.00 -0.26
C ALA A 208 -10.34 -3.41 -1.51
N PHE A 209 -11.66 -3.29 -1.52
CA PHE A 209 -12.36 -2.71 -2.65
C PHE A 209 -12.20 -1.18 -2.74
N PHE A 210 -11.97 -0.48 -1.63
CA PHE A 210 -11.64 0.94 -1.66
C PHE A 210 -10.22 1.21 -2.15
N TYR A 211 -9.34 0.23 -1.97
CA TYR A 211 -7.97 0.29 -2.43
C TYR A 211 -7.84 0.14 -3.95
N THR A 212 -8.67 -0.71 -4.61
CA THR A 212 -8.54 -1.05 -6.04
C THR A 212 -9.83 -0.86 -6.83
N PHE A 213 -10.87 -1.64 -6.50
CA PHE A 213 -12.06 -1.79 -7.33
C PHE A 213 -12.88 -0.50 -7.47
N LEU A 214 -13.21 0.15 -6.35
CA LEU A 214 -14.05 1.36 -6.39
C LEU A 214 -13.37 2.53 -7.12
N PRO A 215 -12.06 2.80 -6.93
CA PRO A 215 -11.36 3.75 -7.77
C PRO A 215 -11.37 3.37 -9.26
N ALA A 216 -11.13 2.11 -9.61
CA ALA A 216 -11.16 1.66 -11.00
C ALA A 216 -12.55 1.87 -11.62
N GLN A 217 -13.59 1.39 -10.95
CA GLN A 217 -14.96 1.44 -11.44
C GLN A 217 -15.46 2.87 -11.62
N PHE A 218 -15.35 3.69 -10.57
CA PHE A 218 -16.05 4.96 -10.51
C PHE A 218 -15.23 6.19 -10.89
N LEU A 219 -13.92 6.06 -11.02
CA LEU A 219 -13.08 7.15 -11.48
C LEU A 219 -12.62 6.99 -12.93
N PHE A 220 -12.53 5.75 -13.42
CA PHE A 220 -12.04 5.46 -14.77
C PHE A 220 -13.14 4.89 -15.69
N LEU A 221 -13.85 3.81 -15.29
CA LEU A 221 -14.78 3.11 -16.18
C LEU A 221 -16.14 3.80 -16.27
N THR A 222 -16.70 4.23 -15.13
CA THR A 222 -17.98 4.97 -15.04
C THR A 222 -17.78 6.24 -14.23
N PRO A 223 -17.11 7.29 -14.78
CA PRO A 223 -16.69 8.45 -14.02
C PRO A 223 -17.83 9.11 -13.25
N ASN A 224 -17.70 9.21 -11.94
CA ASN A 224 -18.63 9.88 -11.05
C ASN A 224 -17.87 10.64 -9.97
N LEU A 225 -17.95 11.96 -10.00
CA LEU A 225 -17.20 12.86 -9.12
C LEU A 225 -17.49 12.64 -7.63
N TRP A 226 -18.67 12.16 -7.26
CA TRP A 226 -19.00 11.85 -5.87
C TRP A 226 -18.09 10.77 -5.27
N TRP A 227 -17.64 9.83 -6.08
CA TRP A 227 -16.75 8.78 -5.62
C TRP A 227 -15.34 9.27 -5.28
N ILE A 228 -14.90 10.39 -5.85
CA ILE A 228 -13.66 11.05 -5.42
C ILE A 228 -13.76 11.41 -3.93
N LEU A 229 -14.88 12.03 -3.53
CA LEU A 229 -15.12 12.40 -2.14
C LEU A 229 -15.17 11.17 -1.23
N VAL A 230 -15.82 10.09 -1.67
CA VAL A 230 -15.90 8.83 -0.90
C VAL A 230 -14.52 8.23 -0.71
N VAL A 231 -13.71 8.11 -1.77
CA VAL A 231 -12.35 7.54 -1.69
C VAL A 231 -11.46 8.39 -0.78
N VAL A 232 -11.53 9.73 -0.91
CA VAL A 232 -10.77 10.65 -0.03
C VAL A 232 -11.23 10.52 1.42
N ALA A 233 -12.54 10.45 1.69
CA ALA A 233 -13.09 10.31 3.04
C ALA A 233 -12.66 8.98 3.69
N VAL A 234 -12.72 7.87 2.94
CA VAL A 234 -12.27 6.56 3.41
C VAL A 234 -10.76 6.55 3.65
N THR A 235 -9.98 7.17 2.77
CA THR A 235 -8.53 7.32 2.98
C THR A 235 -8.26 8.09 4.27
N ALA A 236 -8.92 9.23 4.49
CA ALA A 236 -8.77 10.02 5.71
C ALA A 236 -9.17 9.24 6.96
N LEU A 237 -10.25 8.46 6.90
CA LEU A 237 -10.69 7.59 8.00
C LEU A 237 -9.62 6.56 8.35
N TRP A 238 -9.09 5.82 7.37
CA TRP A 238 -8.08 4.79 7.63
C TRP A 238 -6.76 5.37 8.09
N VAL A 239 -6.34 6.52 7.57
CA VAL A 239 -5.17 7.25 8.09
C VAL A 239 -5.41 7.64 9.55
N ALA A 240 -6.57 8.17 9.92
CA ALA A 240 -6.89 8.52 11.31
C ALA A 240 -6.89 7.29 12.23
N LEU A 241 -7.46 6.15 11.77
CA LEU A 241 -7.44 4.88 12.50
C LEU A 241 -6.00 4.36 12.70
N ALA A 242 -5.14 4.46 11.69
CA ALA A 242 -3.74 4.08 11.79
C ALA A 242 -3.00 4.91 12.85
N PHE A 243 -3.18 6.23 12.83
CA PHE A 243 -2.63 7.11 13.86
C PHE A 243 -3.15 6.76 15.26
N PHE A 244 -4.45 6.52 15.40
CA PHE A 244 -5.08 6.15 16.66
C PHE A 244 -4.53 4.81 17.17
N ALA A 245 -4.52 3.76 16.33
CA ALA A 245 -4.07 2.42 16.72
C ALA A 245 -2.59 2.43 17.12
N PHE A 246 -1.74 3.09 16.34
CA PHE A 246 -0.31 3.19 16.63
C PHE A 246 -0.04 3.96 17.92
N HIS A 247 -0.62 5.15 18.11
CA HIS A 247 -0.40 5.95 19.32
C HIS A 247 -0.99 5.30 20.58
N LYS A 248 -2.10 4.57 20.45
CA LYS A 248 -2.64 3.76 21.54
C LYS A 248 -1.70 2.60 21.88
N GLY A 249 -1.15 1.92 20.87
CA GLY A 249 -0.14 0.89 21.04
C GLY A 249 1.14 1.42 21.69
N LEU A 250 1.60 2.59 21.25
CA LEU A 250 2.80 3.24 21.76
C LEU A 250 2.77 3.47 23.29
N LYS A 251 1.58 3.71 23.86
CA LYS A 251 1.41 3.82 25.32
C LYS A 251 1.71 2.51 26.09
N LYS A 252 1.75 1.39 25.39
CA LYS A 252 2.09 0.06 25.95
C LYS A 252 3.54 -0.35 25.66
N TYR A 253 4.25 0.44 24.88
CA TYR A 253 5.64 0.19 24.57
C TYR A 253 6.54 0.45 25.79
N ASN A 254 7.42 -0.49 26.10
CA ASN A 254 8.45 -0.39 27.13
C ASN A 254 9.80 -0.79 26.55
N SER A 255 10.75 0.11 26.61
CA SER A 255 12.07 0.02 25.95
C SER A 255 12.97 -1.13 26.43
N GLY A 256 12.74 -1.79 27.47
CA GLY A 256 13.64 -2.81 28.01
C GLY A 256 13.02 -4.17 28.34
N SER A 257 11.70 -4.32 28.25
CA SER A 257 11.03 -5.42 28.93
C SER A 257 10.45 -6.52 28.04
N LEU A 258 10.43 -6.35 26.71
CA LEU A 258 9.77 -7.34 25.84
C LEU A 258 10.59 -8.61 25.59
N MET A 259 11.91 -8.58 25.82
CA MET A 259 12.76 -9.78 25.78
C MET A 259 12.99 -10.44 27.15
N GLY A 260 12.89 -9.71 28.26
CA GLY A 260 13.24 -10.21 29.60
C GLY A 260 12.07 -10.75 30.46
N GLY A 261 10.83 -10.48 30.10
CA GLY A 261 9.66 -10.75 30.96
C GLY A 261 8.63 -11.74 30.44
N ARG A 262 8.90 -12.42 29.33
CA ARG A 262 7.96 -13.39 28.71
C ARG A 262 8.67 -14.66 28.21
N LEU A 263 9.63 -15.16 28.98
CA LEU A 263 10.09 -16.54 28.92
C LEU A 263 9.22 -17.38 29.86
#